data_1fcb3dc8eb76ff2c8f2ecb7f63feef13
#
_entry.id   1fcb3dc8eb76ff2c8f2ecb7f63feef13
#
_cell.length_a   1.000
_cell.length_b   1.000
_cell.length_c   1.000
_cell.angle_alpha   90.00
_cell.angle_beta   90.00
_cell.angle_gamma   90.00
#
_symmetry.space_group_name_H-M   'P 1'
#
loop_
_entity.id
_entity.type
_entity.pdbx_description
1 polymer ?
#
loop_
_entity_poly.entity_id
_entity_poly.type
_entity_poly.pdbx_seq_one_letter_code
_entity_poly.pdbx_strand_id
1 'polypeptide(L)' 'MGFARGVVGGVKSLKKGNITEYSSTLEEGRREAVERMVDHAVAMGANAVTGVRFDSSDIADGIVEIVAYGTAVVLEG' A
#
# COMPACT_ATOMS: atom_id res chain seq x y z
N MET A 1 14.62 -18.29 10.76
CA MET A 1 13.21 -18.65 10.65
C MET A 1 12.33 -17.47 11.05
N GLY A 2 11.23 -17.30 10.40
CA GLY A 2 10.31 -16.21 10.71
C GLY A 2 8.89 -16.71 10.86
N PHE A 3 7.98 -15.82 11.12
CA PHE A 3 6.56 -16.13 11.17
C PHE A 3 5.77 -15.00 10.51
N ALA A 4 4.62 -15.35 9.96
CA ALA A 4 3.74 -14.39 9.32
C ALA A 4 2.76 -13.81 10.34
N ARG A 5 2.46 -12.53 10.19
CA ARG A 5 1.50 -11.83 11.04
C ARG A 5 0.46 -11.17 10.16
N GLY A 6 -0.54 -11.90 9.80
CA GLY A 6 -1.68 -11.34 9.11
C GLY A 6 -1.34 -10.48 7.89
N VAL A 7 -2.33 -9.79 7.40
CA VAL A 7 -2.23 -8.95 6.22
C VAL A 7 -2.23 -7.48 6.65
N VAL A 8 -1.27 -6.72 6.12
CA VAL A 8 -1.22 -5.28 6.35
C VAL A 8 -1.64 -4.55 5.09
N GLY A 9 -2.24 -3.40 5.25
CA GLY A 9 -2.67 -2.58 4.13
C GLY A 9 -2.41 -1.11 4.38
N GLY A 10 -2.25 -0.38 3.31
CA GLY A 10 -2.18 1.06 3.32
C GLY A 10 -3.10 1.59 2.25
N VAL A 11 -3.77 2.68 2.53
CA VAL A 11 -4.76 3.26 1.62
C VAL A 11 -4.41 4.70 1.31
N LYS A 12 -4.50 5.05 0.04
CA LYS A 12 -4.35 6.42 -0.41
C LYS A 12 -5.47 6.75 -1.38
N SER A 13 -6.22 7.80 -1.08
CA SER A 13 -7.26 8.31 -1.98
C SER A 13 -6.68 9.45 -2.80
N LEU A 14 -6.92 9.43 -4.11
CA LEU A 14 -6.39 10.38 -5.05
C LEU A 14 -7.50 11.00 -5.88
N LYS A 15 -7.36 12.28 -6.18
CA LYS A 15 -8.26 12.97 -7.09
C LYS A 15 -7.73 12.86 -8.51
N LYS A 16 -8.58 12.46 -9.45
CA LYS A 16 -8.19 12.34 -10.85
C LYS A 16 -7.96 13.72 -11.45
N GLY A 17 -6.85 13.85 -12.22
CA GLY A 17 -6.57 15.01 -13.03
C GLY A 17 -6.63 14.66 -14.51
N ASN A 18 -5.87 15.35 -15.34
CA ASN A 18 -5.70 14.97 -16.73
C ASN A 18 -4.85 13.69 -16.82
N ILE A 19 -4.71 13.12 -18.03
CA ILE A 19 -4.02 11.84 -18.19
C ILE A 19 -2.60 11.86 -17.64
N THR A 20 -1.83 12.89 -17.93
CA THR A 20 -0.44 12.99 -17.45
C THR A 20 -0.39 13.13 -15.95
N GLU A 21 -1.18 14.03 -15.39
CA GLU A 21 -1.26 14.22 -13.95
C GLU A 21 -1.78 12.99 -13.25
N TYR A 22 -2.75 12.31 -13.86
CA TYR A 22 -3.31 11.09 -13.32
C TYR A 22 -2.25 10.00 -13.14
N SER A 23 -1.40 9.79 -14.17
CA SER A 23 -0.36 8.78 -14.10
C SER A 23 0.65 9.09 -13.00
N SER A 24 1.12 10.34 -12.92
CA SER A 24 2.05 10.76 -11.86
C SER A 24 1.43 10.62 -10.49
N THR A 25 0.16 10.99 -10.36
CA THR A 25 -0.58 10.90 -9.10
C THR A 25 -0.75 9.46 -8.67
N LEU A 26 -1.01 8.54 -9.60
CA LEU A 26 -1.12 7.13 -9.29
C LEU A 26 0.18 6.54 -8.77
N GLU A 27 1.31 6.88 -9.40
CA GLU A 27 2.61 6.39 -8.94
C GLU A 27 2.93 6.90 -7.54
N GLU A 28 2.68 8.17 -7.29
CA GLU A 28 2.87 8.76 -5.98
C GLU A 28 1.94 8.13 -4.96
N GLY A 29 0.70 7.90 -5.34
CA GLY A 29 -0.29 7.25 -4.48
C GLY A 29 0.10 5.84 -4.10
N ARG A 30 0.65 5.07 -5.05
CA ARG A 30 1.14 3.72 -4.76
C ARG A 30 2.29 3.76 -3.79
N ARG A 31 3.22 4.69 -3.97
CA ARG A 31 4.35 4.84 -3.05
C ARG A 31 3.88 5.19 -1.65
N GLU A 32 2.96 6.13 -1.52
CA GLU A 32 2.41 6.49 -0.22
C GLU A 32 1.64 5.33 0.42
N ALA A 33 0.89 4.57 -0.38
CA ALA A 33 0.19 3.40 0.13
C ALA A 33 1.17 2.35 0.65
N VAL A 34 2.30 2.14 -0.05
CA VAL A 34 3.36 1.24 0.40
C VAL A 34 3.98 1.74 1.69
N GLU A 35 4.27 3.03 1.79
CA GLU A 35 4.83 3.62 3.00
C GLU A 35 3.91 3.40 4.20
N ARG A 36 2.61 3.58 4.02
CA ARG A 36 1.62 3.34 5.07
C ARG A 36 1.57 1.86 5.46
N MET A 37 1.65 0.98 4.47
CA MET A 37 1.67 -0.46 4.72
C MET A 37 2.93 -0.85 5.51
N VAL A 38 4.07 -0.31 5.13
CA VAL A 38 5.34 -0.56 5.82
C VAL A 38 5.28 -0.05 7.26
N ASP A 39 4.77 1.16 7.46
CA ASP A 39 4.61 1.72 8.80
C ASP A 39 3.72 0.82 9.67
N HIS A 40 2.64 0.31 9.09
CA HIS A 40 1.74 -0.60 9.78
C HIS A 40 2.47 -1.91 10.15
N ALA A 41 3.23 -2.46 9.21
CA ALA A 41 4.00 -3.68 9.45
C ALA A 41 5.04 -3.48 10.57
N VAL A 42 5.75 -2.35 10.54
CA VAL A 42 6.71 -2.01 11.59
C VAL A 42 6.02 -1.92 12.95
N ALA A 43 4.86 -1.29 13.00
CA ALA A 43 4.07 -1.19 14.23
C ALA A 43 3.65 -2.56 14.77
N MET A 44 3.51 -3.55 13.89
CA MET A 44 3.20 -4.93 14.26
C MET A 44 4.43 -5.73 14.67
N GLY A 45 5.61 -5.13 14.62
CA GLY A 45 6.87 -5.79 14.95
C GLY A 45 7.50 -6.56 13.82
N ALA A 46 7.04 -6.39 12.59
CA ALA A 46 7.59 -7.06 11.43
C ALA A 46 8.84 -6.33 10.92
N ASN A 47 9.69 -7.06 10.22
CA ASN A 47 10.85 -6.49 9.55
C ASN A 47 10.84 -6.75 8.04
N ALA A 48 9.78 -7.33 7.52
CA ALA A 48 9.58 -7.52 6.09
C ALA A 48 8.11 -7.67 5.77
N VAL A 49 7.75 -7.40 4.53
CA VAL A 49 6.41 -7.64 4.02
C VAL A 49 6.55 -8.44 2.73
N THR A 50 5.82 -9.52 2.62
CA THR A 50 5.85 -10.39 1.45
C THR A 50 4.50 -10.40 0.75
N GLY A 51 4.49 -10.79 -0.54
CA GLY A 51 3.25 -10.89 -1.30
C GLY A 51 2.56 -9.56 -1.49
N VAL A 52 3.33 -8.50 -1.68
CA VAL A 52 2.77 -7.16 -1.83
C VAL A 52 1.90 -7.08 -3.08
N ARG A 53 0.71 -6.56 -2.92
CA ARG A 53 -0.24 -6.35 -4.01
C ARG A 53 -0.87 -4.98 -3.89
N PHE A 54 -1.36 -4.51 -5.02
CA PHE A 54 -2.11 -3.27 -5.08
C PHE A 54 -3.51 -3.55 -5.61
N ASP A 55 -4.44 -2.78 -5.13
CA ASP A 55 -5.79 -2.74 -5.67
C ASP A 55 -6.18 -1.28 -5.80
N SER A 56 -6.95 -0.96 -6.82
CA SER A 56 -7.43 0.41 -7.00
C SER A 56 -8.87 0.38 -7.46
N SER A 57 -9.64 1.33 -6.97
CA SER A 57 -11.05 1.42 -7.31
C SER A 57 -11.51 2.87 -7.33
N ASP A 58 -12.51 3.15 -8.13
CA ASP A 58 -13.16 4.45 -8.15
C ASP A 58 -14.18 4.46 -7.02
N ILE A 59 -13.96 5.31 -6.02
CA ILE A 59 -14.87 5.42 -4.87
C ILE A 59 -15.88 6.55 -5.01
N ALA A 60 -15.57 7.51 -5.89
CA ALA A 60 -16.47 8.62 -6.21
C ALA A 60 -16.00 9.24 -7.53
N ASP A 61 -16.82 10.13 -8.10
CA ASP A 61 -16.43 10.84 -9.30
C ASP A 61 -15.13 11.59 -9.09
N GLY A 62 -14.14 11.26 -9.91
CA GLY A 62 -12.84 11.91 -9.85
C GLY A 62 -11.95 11.48 -8.69
N ILE A 63 -12.34 10.47 -7.91
CA ILE A 63 -11.54 10.00 -6.80
C ILE A 63 -11.24 8.52 -6.95
N VAL A 64 -9.95 8.16 -6.88
CA VAL A 64 -9.46 6.79 -6.94
C VAL A 64 -8.84 6.44 -5.59
N GLU A 65 -9.18 5.28 -5.08
CA GLU A 65 -8.55 4.73 -3.89
C GLU A 65 -7.53 3.67 -4.30
N ILE A 66 -6.32 3.77 -3.76
CA ILE A 66 -5.27 2.78 -3.98
C ILE A 66 -4.97 2.13 -2.65
N VAL A 67 -5.01 0.80 -2.64
CA VAL A 67 -4.72 0.01 -1.47
C VAL A 67 -3.49 -0.86 -1.75
N ALA A 68 -2.50 -0.79 -0.87
CA ALA A 68 -1.36 -1.70 -0.88
C ALA A 68 -1.53 -2.66 0.29
N TYR A 69 -1.33 -3.94 0.07
CA TYR A 69 -1.42 -4.93 1.13
C TYR A 69 -0.43 -6.06 0.91
N GLY A 70 -0.15 -6.76 1.97
CA GLY A 70 0.79 -7.87 1.95
C GLY A 70 0.79 -8.57 3.29
N THR A 71 1.69 -9.52 3.46
CA THR A 71 1.83 -10.27 4.70
C THR A 71 3.06 -9.78 5.46
N ALA A 72 2.86 -9.32 6.67
CA ALA A 72 3.94 -8.89 7.55
C ALA A 72 4.63 -10.12 8.15
N VAL A 73 5.94 -10.16 8.09
CA VAL A 73 6.71 -11.29 8.60
C VAL A 73 7.89 -10.80 9.42
N VAL A 74 8.37 -11.65 10.30
CA VAL A 74 9.62 -11.44 11.01
C VAL A 74 10.62 -12.45 10.49
N LEU A 75 11.70 -11.94 9.90
CA LEU A 75 12.79 -12.77 9.39
C LEU A 75 13.94 -12.70 10.39
N GLU A 76 14.44 -13.85 10.76
CA GLU A 76 15.61 -13.97 11.62
C GLU A 76 16.82 -14.22 10.75
N GLY A 77 17.80 -13.34 10.89
CA GLY A 77 19.00 -13.35 10.06
C GLY A 77 20.10 -14.24 10.54
#